data_f643dc7880c6c42d285727307b7c4fe3
#
_entry.id   f643dc7880c6c42d285727307b7c4fe3
#
_cell.length_a   1.000
_cell.length_b   1.000
_cell.length_c   1.000
_cell.angle_alpha   90.00
_cell.angle_beta   90.00
_cell.angle_gamma   90.00
#
_symmetry.space_group_name_H-M   'P 1'
#
loop_
_entity.id
_entity.type
_entity.pdbx_description
1 polymer ?
#
loop_
_entity_poly.entity_id
_entity_poly.type
_entity_poly.pdbx_seq_one_letter_code
_entity_poly.pdbx_strand_id
1 'polypeptide(L)'
;RVDYLRVIIMELARIADHLICNSIVGVDSGAYSGFLYLMQFRELIYEIYEEVCGSRLTTNIGRIGGFERNFTNTAFEKLEKFIKEYPAVLKEFENLFNRNRIFMDRTIGCGPISAERALNYGFTGPNLRAAGVDYDVRVHTPYSSYEDFQFDIPVGTTGDCYDRFLVRNQEMWQSLSIIEQAFKKVQEFKGAEADVYHADVPEYYLPDK
;
A
#
# COMPACT_ATOMS: atom_id res chain seq x y z
N ARG A 1 1.49 -14.50 -13.56
CA ARG A 1 1.88 -14.72 -12.18
C ARG A 1 2.77 -13.59 -11.66
N VAL A 2 3.86 -13.26 -12.35
CA VAL A 2 4.82 -12.24 -11.90
C VAL A 2 4.15 -10.89 -11.70
N ASP A 3 3.24 -10.48 -12.59
CA ASP A 3 2.54 -9.20 -12.46
C ASP A 3 1.64 -9.15 -11.21
N TYR A 4 1.00 -10.26 -10.84
CA TYR A 4 0.26 -10.34 -9.58
C TYR A 4 1.18 -10.24 -8.35
N LEU A 5 2.36 -10.86 -8.39
CA LEU A 5 3.37 -10.71 -7.35
C LEU A 5 3.92 -9.28 -7.26
N ARG A 6 4.08 -8.58 -8.41
CA ARG A 6 4.43 -7.16 -8.45
C ARG A 6 3.37 -6.30 -7.77
N VAL A 7 2.09 -6.56 -8.05
CA VAL A 7 0.99 -5.85 -7.40
C VAL A 7 1.02 -6.08 -5.89
N ILE A 8 1.27 -7.31 -5.41
CA ILE A 8 1.43 -7.58 -3.97
C ILE A 8 2.54 -6.73 -3.36
N ILE A 9 3.73 -6.68 -3.98
CA ILE A 9 4.85 -5.87 -3.48
C ILE A 9 4.48 -4.37 -3.47
N MET A 10 3.82 -3.87 -4.50
CA MET A 10 3.43 -2.46 -4.59
C MET A 10 2.39 -2.09 -3.52
N GLU A 11 1.41 -2.95 -3.27
CA GLU A 11 0.39 -2.69 -2.24
C GLU A 11 0.93 -2.88 -0.81
N LEU A 12 1.87 -3.80 -0.59
CA LEU A 12 2.62 -3.87 0.67
C LEU A 12 3.42 -2.58 0.92
N ALA A 13 4.05 -2.01 -0.12
CA ALA A 13 4.76 -0.73 -0.02
C ALA A 13 3.81 0.41 0.32
N ARG A 14 2.61 0.45 -0.29
CA ARG A 14 1.57 1.44 0.04
C ARG A 14 1.13 1.31 1.50
N ILE A 15 0.86 0.10 1.97
CA ILE A 15 0.51 -0.13 3.37
C ILE A 15 1.65 0.34 4.29
N ALA A 16 2.90 -0.01 3.98
CA ALA A 16 4.06 0.38 4.79
C ALA A 16 4.23 1.90 4.89
N ASP A 17 3.95 2.63 3.79
CA ASP A 17 3.96 4.10 3.77
C ASP A 17 2.81 4.69 4.58
N HIS A 18 1.59 4.19 4.40
CA HIS A 18 0.42 4.69 5.13
C HIS A 18 0.50 4.40 6.62
N LEU A 19 1.07 3.26 7.03
CA LEU A 19 1.34 2.94 8.43
C LEU A 19 2.25 4.00 9.08
N ILE A 20 3.37 4.36 8.44
CA ILE A 20 4.27 5.38 9.00
C ILE A 20 3.62 6.77 8.97
N CYS A 21 2.97 7.14 7.86
CA CYS A 21 2.37 8.45 7.72
C CYS A 21 1.30 8.68 8.80
N ASN A 22 0.35 7.76 8.95
CA ASN A 22 -0.73 7.89 9.93
C ASN A 22 -0.22 7.75 11.36
N SER A 23 0.81 6.95 11.61
CA SER A 23 1.42 6.85 12.95
C SER A 23 2.12 8.14 13.36
N ILE A 24 2.80 8.82 12.44
CA ILE A 24 3.47 10.11 12.71
C ILE A 24 2.44 11.20 12.99
N VAL A 25 1.32 11.25 12.25
CA VAL A 25 0.21 12.15 12.56
C VAL A 25 -0.31 11.91 13.99
N GLY A 26 -0.35 10.65 14.42
CA GLY A 26 -0.67 10.28 15.80
C GLY A 26 0.36 10.84 16.80
N VAL A 27 1.65 10.72 16.53
CA VAL A 27 2.74 11.28 17.36
C VAL A 27 2.62 12.80 17.48
N ASP A 28 2.45 13.50 16.37
CA ASP A 28 2.29 14.95 16.34
C ASP A 28 1.05 15.42 17.12
N SER A 29 0.04 14.53 17.20
CA SER A 29 -1.15 14.72 18.02
C SER A 29 -0.97 14.25 19.47
N GLY A 30 0.22 13.85 19.89
CA GLY A 30 0.55 13.43 21.27
C GLY A 30 0.25 11.96 21.59
N ALA A 31 -0.06 11.11 20.60
CA ALA A 31 -0.38 9.69 20.79
C ALA A 31 0.78 8.78 20.36
N TYR A 32 1.90 8.82 21.11
CA TYR A 32 3.13 8.09 20.77
C TYR A 32 2.95 6.55 20.75
N SER A 33 2.08 6.01 21.62
CA SER A 33 1.83 4.57 21.68
C SER A 33 1.29 4.00 20.36
N GLY A 34 0.46 4.77 19.65
CA GLY A 34 -0.06 4.37 18.34
C GLY A 34 1.02 4.20 17.29
N PHE A 35 2.08 5.03 17.34
CA PHE A 35 3.25 4.89 16.47
C PHE A 35 3.96 3.54 16.71
N LEU A 36 4.29 3.21 17.96
CA LEU A 36 4.98 1.96 18.28
C LEU A 36 4.18 0.74 17.85
N TYR A 37 2.87 0.79 18.06
CA TYR A 37 1.95 -0.28 17.67
C TYR A 37 1.96 -0.52 16.15
N LEU A 38 1.83 0.54 15.34
CA LEU A 38 1.85 0.40 13.88
C LEU A 38 3.22 0.01 13.33
N MET A 39 4.31 0.46 13.96
CA MET A 39 5.66 0.07 13.56
C MET A 39 5.91 -1.43 13.72
N GLN A 40 5.33 -2.07 14.73
CA GLN A 40 5.42 -3.52 14.91
C GLN A 40 4.85 -4.28 13.69
N PHE A 41 3.77 -3.78 13.09
CA PHE A 41 3.18 -4.43 11.91
C PHE A 41 3.91 -4.09 10.61
N ARG A 42 4.52 -2.93 10.55
CA ARG A 42 5.42 -2.58 9.45
C ARG A 42 6.63 -3.51 9.39
N GLU A 43 7.10 -4.02 10.53
CA GLU A 43 8.15 -5.05 10.61
C GLU A 43 7.77 -6.34 9.85
N LEU A 44 6.52 -6.78 9.91
CA LEU A 44 6.08 -7.96 9.16
C LEU A 44 6.24 -7.78 7.65
N ILE A 45 5.99 -6.56 7.14
CA ILE A 45 6.21 -6.24 5.73
C ILE A 45 7.71 -6.27 5.41
N TYR A 46 8.55 -5.75 6.30
CA TYR A 46 9.99 -5.78 6.13
C TYR A 46 10.57 -7.19 6.15
N GLU A 47 10.03 -8.08 6.98
CA GLU A 47 10.41 -9.50 6.99
C GLU A 47 10.07 -10.19 5.67
N ILE A 48 8.93 -9.83 5.03
CA ILE A 48 8.58 -10.32 3.70
C ILE A 48 9.58 -9.79 2.66
N TYR A 49 9.91 -8.50 2.70
CA TYR A 49 10.87 -7.90 1.78
C TYR A 49 12.28 -8.49 1.93
N GLU A 50 12.74 -8.68 3.15
CA GLU A 50 14.03 -9.30 3.44
C GLU A 50 14.13 -10.70 2.85
N GLU A 51 13.06 -11.50 2.98
CA GLU A 51 12.99 -12.84 2.41
C GLU A 51 13.00 -12.83 0.87
N VAL A 52 12.28 -11.87 0.27
CA VAL A 52 12.10 -11.81 -1.19
C VAL A 52 13.28 -11.18 -1.89
N CYS A 53 13.86 -10.11 -1.36
CA CYS A 53 14.93 -9.35 -2.03
C CYS A 53 16.21 -9.14 -1.21
N GLY A 54 16.23 -9.61 0.05
CA GLY A 54 17.40 -9.45 0.94
C GLY A 54 17.55 -8.02 1.51
N SER A 55 16.59 -7.12 1.24
CA SER A 55 16.57 -5.74 1.72
C SER A 55 15.29 -5.46 2.45
N ARG A 56 15.37 -4.79 3.59
CA ARG A 56 14.21 -4.53 4.46
C ARG A 56 13.33 -3.38 3.96
N LEU A 57 13.89 -2.38 3.34
CA LEU A 57 13.17 -1.15 2.95
C LEU A 57 13.10 -0.95 1.44
N THR A 58 14.20 -1.09 0.75
CA THR A 58 14.30 -0.83 -0.68
C THR A 58 14.16 -2.12 -1.47
N THR A 59 12.98 -2.33 -2.05
CA THR A 59 12.73 -3.51 -2.88
C THR A 59 13.44 -3.37 -4.23
N ASN A 60 14.27 -4.33 -4.56
CA ASN A 60 15.04 -4.36 -5.82
C ASN A 60 14.80 -5.64 -6.63
N ILE A 61 13.78 -6.42 -6.29
CA ILE A 61 13.49 -7.69 -6.94
C ILE A 61 13.02 -7.55 -8.40
N GLY A 62 12.42 -6.41 -8.74
CA GLY A 62 11.90 -6.15 -10.08
C GLY A 62 13.01 -6.01 -11.12
N ARG A 63 12.88 -6.71 -12.23
CA ARG A 63 13.77 -6.65 -13.39
C ARG A 63 12.97 -6.50 -14.67
N ILE A 64 13.62 -6.06 -15.76
CA ILE A 64 13.04 -6.13 -17.10
C ILE A 64 12.79 -7.61 -17.39
N GLY A 65 11.56 -7.94 -17.76
CA GLY A 65 11.14 -9.33 -18.00
C GLY A 65 10.61 -10.09 -16.79
N GLY A 66 10.72 -9.56 -15.57
CA GLY A 66 10.17 -10.25 -14.40
C GLY A 66 10.80 -9.90 -13.08
N PHE A 67 11.20 -10.91 -12.34
CA PHE A 67 11.93 -10.81 -11.08
C PHE A 67 13.34 -11.36 -11.19
N GLU A 68 14.22 -10.94 -10.29
CA GLU A 68 15.57 -11.49 -10.17
C GLU A 68 15.56 -12.93 -9.65
N ARG A 69 14.62 -13.25 -8.77
CA ARG A 69 14.46 -14.57 -8.17
C ARG A 69 12.97 -14.87 -7.89
N ASN A 70 12.63 -16.14 -7.74
CA ASN A 70 11.27 -16.52 -7.38
C ASN A 70 10.97 -16.24 -5.90
N PHE A 71 9.69 -16.10 -5.58
CA PHE A 71 9.23 -16.08 -4.19
C PHE A 71 9.45 -17.47 -3.55
N THR A 72 10.00 -17.46 -2.35
CA THR A 72 10.19 -18.69 -1.55
C THR A 72 8.88 -19.11 -0.86
N ASN A 73 8.80 -20.37 -0.45
CA ASN A 73 7.67 -20.83 0.35
C ASN A 73 7.55 -20.04 1.66
N THR A 74 8.68 -19.71 2.28
CA THR A 74 8.73 -18.89 3.50
C THR A 74 8.14 -17.49 3.27
N ALA A 75 8.39 -16.87 2.10
CA ALA A 75 7.79 -15.59 1.75
C ALA A 75 6.27 -15.69 1.64
N PHE A 76 5.75 -16.76 1.05
CA PHE A 76 4.31 -17.01 0.97
C PHE A 76 3.68 -17.27 2.35
N GLU A 77 4.34 -18.03 3.23
CA GLU A 77 3.88 -18.24 4.61
C GLU A 77 3.81 -16.93 5.40
N LYS A 78 4.83 -16.08 5.29
CA LYS A 78 4.86 -14.75 5.91
C LYS A 78 3.75 -13.85 5.36
N LEU A 79 3.51 -13.87 4.05
CA LEU A 79 2.45 -13.11 3.41
C LEU A 79 1.06 -13.57 3.87
N GLU A 80 0.83 -14.87 3.94
CA GLU A 80 -0.44 -15.45 4.44
C GLU A 80 -0.69 -15.05 5.91
N LYS A 81 0.36 -15.11 6.74
CA LYS A 81 0.30 -14.63 8.13
C LYS A 81 -0.07 -13.16 8.18
N PHE A 82 0.57 -12.31 7.36
CA PHE A 82 0.27 -10.88 7.28
C PHE A 82 -1.20 -10.63 6.91
N ILE A 83 -1.70 -11.26 5.85
CA ILE A 83 -3.10 -11.14 5.41
C ILE A 83 -4.07 -11.50 6.54
N LYS A 84 -3.77 -12.54 7.32
CA LYS A 84 -4.62 -13.01 8.41
C LYS A 84 -4.62 -12.07 9.63
N GLU A 85 -3.47 -11.53 10.00
CA GLU A 85 -3.30 -10.76 11.24
C GLU A 85 -3.62 -9.27 11.05
N TYR A 86 -3.35 -8.71 9.88
CA TYR A 86 -3.43 -7.28 9.60
C TYR A 86 -4.82 -6.65 9.78
N PRO A 87 -5.95 -7.29 9.43
CA PRO A 87 -7.29 -6.73 9.64
C PRO A 87 -7.58 -6.36 11.10
N ALA A 88 -7.14 -7.20 12.04
CA ALA A 88 -7.35 -6.95 13.45
C ALA A 88 -6.60 -5.70 13.93
N VAL A 89 -5.39 -5.51 13.42
CA VAL A 89 -4.53 -4.37 13.71
C VAL A 89 -5.13 -3.07 13.21
N LEU A 90 -5.56 -3.06 11.95
CA LEU A 90 -6.21 -1.88 11.36
C LEU A 90 -7.45 -1.49 12.17
N LYS A 91 -8.28 -2.45 12.53
CA LYS A 91 -9.50 -2.20 13.30
C LYS A 91 -9.18 -1.63 14.68
N GLU A 92 -8.16 -2.14 15.35
CA GLU A 92 -7.73 -1.63 16.64
C GLU A 92 -7.18 -0.21 16.52
N PHE A 93 -6.37 0.07 15.51
CA PHE A 93 -5.87 1.40 15.21
C PHE A 93 -7.00 2.39 14.93
N GLU A 94 -7.96 2.02 14.10
CA GLU A 94 -9.14 2.84 13.83
C GLU A 94 -9.96 3.14 15.10
N ASN A 95 -10.14 2.16 15.97
CA ASN A 95 -10.83 2.35 17.25
C ASN A 95 -10.09 3.32 18.17
N LEU A 96 -8.76 3.35 18.10
CA LEU A 96 -7.94 4.25 18.91
C LEU A 96 -8.00 5.70 18.43
N PHE A 97 -8.08 5.94 17.11
CA PHE A 97 -7.93 7.27 16.52
C PHE A 97 -9.20 7.84 15.90
N ASN A 98 -9.99 7.07 15.12
CA ASN A 98 -11.07 7.61 14.27
C ASN A 98 -12.15 8.38 15.04
N ARG A 99 -12.37 8.05 16.31
CA ARG A 99 -13.36 8.74 17.18
C ARG A 99 -12.73 9.34 18.44
N ASN A 100 -11.41 9.47 18.45
CA ASN A 100 -10.73 10.10 19.57
C ASN A 100 -10.93 11.61 19.52
N ARG A 101 -11.59 12.15 20.54
CA ARG A 101 -11.95 13.57 20.60
C ARG A 101 -10.72 14.48 20.52
N ILE A 102 -9.65 14.14 21.23
CA ILE A 102 -8.42 14.96 21.25
C ILE A 102 -7.79 14.97 19.86
N PHE A 103 -7.76 13.81 19.18
CA PHE A 103 -7.23 13.69 17.82
C PHE A 103 -8.08 14.49 16.82
N MET A 104 -9.42 14.37 16.90
CA MET A 104 -10.34 15.12 16.06
C MET A 104 -10.20 16.63 16.26
N ASP A 105 -10.15 17.10 17.51
CA ASP A 105 -10.00 18.52 17.84
C ASP A 105 -8.69 19.12 17.31
N ARG A 106 -7.65 18.30 17.10
CA ARG A 106 -6.34 18.72 16.58
C ARG A 106 -6.19 18.60 15.07
N THR A 107 -7.04 17.84 14.40
CA THR A 107 -6.88 17.51 12.96
C THR A 107 -8.02 18.04 12.10
N ILE A 108 -9.24 18.14 12.60
CA ILE A 108 -10.39 18.70 11.87
C ILE A 108 -10.17 20.20 11.67
N GLY A 109 -10.34 20.63 10.42
CA GLY A 109 -10.14 22.03 10.03
C GLY A 109 -8.68 22.48 10.02
N CYS A 110 -7.72 21.59 10.29
CA CYS A 110 -6.30 21.90 10.21
C CYS A 110 -5.80 21.73 8.77
N GLY A 111 -5.27 22.81 8.18
CA GLY A 111 -4.68 22.83 6.84
C GLY A 111 -5.64 22.36 5.72
N PRO A 112 -6.89 22.87 5.64
CA PRO A 112 -7.81 22.49 4.58
C PRO A 112 -7.33 23.00 3.23
N ILE A 113 -7.54 22.21 2.18
CA ILE A 113 -7.24 22.59 0.82
C ILE A 113 -8.41 22.23 -0.10
N SER A 114 -8.85 23.19 -0.93
CA SER A 114 -9.91 22.93 -1.92
C SER A 114 -9.40 22.08 -3.07
N ALA A 115 -10.31 21.36 -3.74
CA ALA A 115 -10.00 20.56 -4.93
C ALA A 115 -9.29 21.38 -6.02
N GLU A 116 -9.79 22.58 -6.32
CA GLU A 116 -9.18 23.49 -7.31
C GLU A 116 -7.73 23.83 -6.94
N ARG A 117 -7.49 24.18 -5.68
CA ARG A 117 -6.16 24.55 -5.21
C ARG A 117 -5.20 23.37 -5.20
N ALA A 118 -5.71 22.19 -4.81
CA ALA A 118 -4.94 20.94 -4.83
C ALA A 118 -4.50 20.59 -6.26
N LEU A 119 -5.39 20.72 -7.25
CA LEU A 119 -5.06 20.50 -8.66
C LEU A 119 -4.04 21.52 -9.17
N ASN A 120 -4.19 22.80 -8.85
CA ASN A 120 -3.27 23.87 -9.26
C ASN A 120 -1.85 23.68 -8.69
N TYR A 121 -1.72 23.09 -7.50
CA TYR A 121 -0.43 22.74 -6.90
C TYR A 121 0.12 21.38 -7.35
N GLY A 122 -0.59 20.64 -8.21
CA GLY A 122 -0.17 19.32 -8.68
C GLY A 122 -0.23 18.24 -7.61
N PHE A 123 -1.16 18.33 -6.66
CA PHE A 123 -1.37 17.28 -5.67
C PHE A 123 -1.83 15.98 -6.33
N THR A 124 -1.39 14.87 -5.77
CA THR A 124 -1.76 13.51 -6.19
C THR A 124 -2.03 12.63 -4.97
N GLY A 125 -2.50 11.40 -5.22
CA GLY A 125 -2.68 10.38 -4.19
C GLY A 125 -3.65 10.79 -3.07
N PRO A 126 -3.40 10.35 -1.83
CA PRO A 126 -4.31 10.58 -0.71
C PRO A 126 -4.60 12.06 -0.43
N ASN A 127 -3.64 12.95 -0.69
CA ASN A 127 -3.81 14.38 -0.46
C ASN A 127 -4.82 15.00 -1.45
N LEU A 128 -4.80 14.55 -2.72
CA LEU A 128 -5.76 15.00 -3.72
C LEU A 128 -7.14 14.39 -3.45
N ARG A 129 -7.20 13.10 -3.13
CA ARG A 129 -8.46 12.41 -2.80
C ARG A 129 -9.11 12.96 -1.54
N ALA A 130 -8.34 13.34 -0.53
CA ALA A 130 -8.86 14.02 0.65
C ALA A 130 -9.54 15.36 0.32
N ALA A 131 -9.09 16.06 -0.71
CA ALA A 131 -9.69 17.31 -1.19
C ALA A 131 -10.98 17.10 -2.04
N GLY A 132 -11.47 15.87 -2.16
CA GLY A 132 -12.72 15.56 -2.86
C GLY A 132 -12.56 15.22 -4.33
N VAL A 133 -11.34 14.99 -4.82
CA VAL A 133 -11.10 14.61 -6.22
C VAL A 133 -10.98 13.10 -6.34
N ASP A 134 -11.90 12.49 -7.06
CA ASP A 134 -11.91 11.06 -7.35
C ASP A 134 -10.92 10.76 -8.49
N TYR A 135 -9.63 10.64 -8.14
CA TYR A 135 -8.57 10.28 -9.07
C TYR A 135 -7.59 9.27 -8.47
N ASP A 136 -7.50 8.12 -9.10
CA ASP A 136 -6.48 7.11 -8.82
C ASP A 136 -5.91 6.56 -10.13
N VAL A 137 -4.59 6.63 -10.28
CA VAL A 137 -3.89 6.18 -11.49
C VAL A 137 -4.11 4.68 -11.76
N ARG A 138 -4.33 3.88 -10.72
CA ARG A 138 -4.58 2.44 -10.85
C ARG A 138 -5.90 2.13 -11.58
N VAL A 139 -6.86 3.05 -11.53
CA VAL A 139 -8.17 2.94 -12.19
C VAL A 139 -8.19 3.73 -13.49
N HIS A 140 -7.71 4.98 -13.49
CA HIS A 140 -7.82 5.86 -14.65
C HIS A 140 -6.79 5.56 -15.76
N THR A 141 -5.63 5.02 -15.39
CA THR A 141 -4.57 4.62 -16.32
C THR A 141 -3.94 3.34 -15.80
N PRO A 142 -4.67 2.21 -15.86
CA PRO A 142 -4.24 0.95 -15.27
C PRO A 142 -2.86 0.52 -15.77
N TYR A 143 -2.05 0.02 -14.90
CA TYR A 143 -0.74 -0.56 -15.21
C TYR A 143 -0.59 -1.91 -14.50
N SER A 144 0.39 -2.73 -14.93
CA SER A 144 0.53 -4.10 -14.45
C SER A 144 -0.82 -4.84 -14.59
N SER A 145 -1.30 -5.50 -13.56
CA SER A 145 -2.56 -6.24 -13.56
C SER A 145 -3.65 -5.59 -12.69
N TYR A 146 -3.60 -4.26 -12.47
CA TYR A 146 -4.60 -3.59 -11.60
C TYR A 146 -6.03 -3.67 -12.14
N GLU A 147 -6.21 -3.77 -13.46
CA GLU A 147 -7.52 -3.96 -14.08
C GLU A 147 -8.23 -5.27 -13.69
N ASP A 148 -7.47 -6.24 -13.19
CA ASP A 148 -7.97 -7.53 -12.75
C ASP A 148 -8.55 -7.52 -11.32
N PHE A 149 -8.41 -6.42 -10.59
CA PHE A 149 -8.78 -6.31 -9.18
C PHE A 149 -9.94 -5.36 -8.96
N GLN A 150 -10.78 -5.68 -8.00
CA GLN A 150 -11.89 -4.83 -7.58
C GLN A 150 -11.52 -4.14 -6.27
N PHE A 151 -11.56 -2.81 -6.27
CA PHE A 151 -11.34 -1.97 -5.10
C PHE A 151 -12.01 -0.61 -5.31
N ASP A 152 -12.31 0.05 -4.20
CA ASP A 152 -12.91 1.39 -4.19
C ASP A 152 -11.83 2.47 -4.04
N ILE A 153 -12.11 3.67 -4.52
CA ILE A 153 -11.28 4.85 -4.33
C ILE A 153 -11.85 5.66 -3.17
N PRO A 154 -11.19 5.68 -1.99
CA PRO A 154 -11.63 6.51 -0.89
C PRO A 154 -11.44 7.99 -1.20
N VAL A 155 -12.49 8.79 -0.98
CA VAL A 155 -12.50 10.23 -1.24
C VAL A 155 -12.98 10.98 -0.01
N GLY A 156 -12.24 12.03 0.38
CA GLY A 156 -12.61 12.95 1.45
C GLY A 156 -13.52 14.08 0.97
N THR A 157 -13.76 15.06 1.83
CA THR A 157 -14.68 16.17 1.54
C THR A 157 -14.07 17.55 1.79
N THR A 158 -13.30 17.70 2.85
CA THR A 158 -12.77 19.01 3.32
C THR A 158 -11.31 19.23 2.97
N GLY A 159 -10.57 18.16 2.66
CA GLY A 159 -9.14 18.23 2.36
C GLY A 159 -8.28 18.64 3.54
N ASP A 160 -8.75 18.48 4.77
CA ASP A 160 -8.01 18.78 5.99
C ASP A 160 -7.13 17.59 6.46
N CYS A 161 -6.42 17.76 7.58
CA CYS A 161 -5.58 16.71 8.14
C CYS A 161 -6.37 15.45 8.52
N TYR A 162 -7.60 15.63 9.01
CA TYR A 162 -8.44 14.50 9.40
C TYR A 162 -8.90 13.69 8.19
N ASP A 163 -9.35 14.35 7.11
CA ASP A 163 -9.71 13.66 5.87
C ASP A 163 -8.51 12.93 5.26
N ARG A 164 -7.32 13.54 5.24
CA ARG A 164 -6.10 12.85 4.77
C ARG A 164 -5.78 11.60 5.59
N PHE A 165 -5.98 11.66 6.90
CA PHE A 165 -5.81 10.50 7.79
C PHE A 165 -6.83 9.40 7.49
N LEU A 166 -8.13 9.75 7.36
CA LEU A 166 -9.20 8.80 7.07
C LEU A 166 -9.05 8.14 5.70
N VAL A 167 -8.69 8.92 4.67
CA VAL A 167 -8.45 8.39 3.32
C VAL A 167 -7.33 7.35 3.35
N ARG A 168 -6.20 7.61 4.03
CA ARG A 168 -5.12 6.62 4.15
C ARG A 168 -5.55 5.36 4.91
N ASN A 169 -6.37 5.50 5.95
CA ASN A 169 -6.93 4.33 6.65
C ASN A 169 -7.77 3.46 5.70
N GLN A 170 -8.65 4.07 4.92
CA GLN A 170 -9.47 3.34 3.96
C GLN A 170 -8.64 2.75 2.82
N GLU A 171 -7.62 3.46 2.34
CA GLU A 171 -6.70 2.93 1.34
C GLU A 171 -5.92 1.70 1.82
N MET A 172 -5.58 1.61 3.10
CA MET A 172 -4.96 0.41 3.67
C MET A 172 -5.88 -0.81 3.58
N TRP A 173 -7.20 -0.63 3.80
CA TRP A 173 -8.19 -1.69 3.60
C TRP A 173 -8.30 -2.11 2.13
N GLN A 174 -8.32 -1.14 1.21
CA GLN A 174 -8.36 -1.44 -0.23
C GLN A 174 -7.08 -2.16 -0.68
N SER A 175 -5.92 -1.74 -0.21
CA SER A 175 -4.64 -2.40 -0.48
C SER A 175 -4.62 -3.84 0.02
N LEU A 176 -5.14 -4.09 1.22
CA LEU A 176 -5.27 -5.45 1.75
C LEU A 176 -6.18 -6.31 0.87
N SER A 177 -7.34 -5.79 0.46
CA SER A 177 -8.25 -6.48 -0.45
C SER A 177 -7.59 -6.83 -1.79
N ILE A 178 -6.80 -5.90 -2.37
CA ILE A 178 -6.04 -6.17 -3.59
C ILE A 178 -5.01 -7.28 -3.36
N ILE A 179 -4.28 -7.25 -2.24
CA ILE A 179 -3.30 -8.28 -1.88
C ILE A 179 -3.97 -9.65 -1.76
N GLU A 180 -5.13 -9.74 -1.10
CA GLU A 180 -5.89 -10.99 -0.98
C GLU A 180 -6.34 -11.53 -2.34
N GLN A 181 -6.84 -10.67 -3.22
CA GLN A 181 -7.25 -11.05 -4.58
C GLN A 181 -6.04 -11.52 -5.40
N ALA A 182 -4.94 -10.77 -5.35
CA ALA A 182 -3.71 -11.11 -6.07
C ALA A 182 -3.10 -12.42 -5.55
N PHE A 183 -3.10 -12.62 -4.23
CA PHE A 183 -2.59 -13.85 -3.61
C PHE A 183 -3.40 -15.09 -4.05
N LYS A 184 -4.73 -14.99 -4.10
CA LYS A 184 -5.59 -16.08 -4.62
C LYS A 184 -5.24 -16.40 -6.08
N LYS A 185 -5.10 -15.39 -6.95
CA LYS A 185 -4.70 -15.57 -8.34
C LYS A 185 -3.30 -16.21 -8.47
N VAL A 186 -2.36 -15.85 -7.62
CA VAL A 186 -1.02 -16.47 -7.61
C VAL A 186 -1.08 -17.96 -7.25
N GLN A 187 -1.98 -18.34 -6.34
CA GLN A 187 -2.15 -19.75 -5.94
C GLN A 187 -2.81 -20.65 -7.02
N GLU A 188 -3.44 -20.07 -8.04
CA GLU A 188 -4.00 -20.79 -9.16
C GLU A 188 -2.93 -21.37 -10.10
N PHE A 189 -1.73 -20.75 -10.15
CA PHE A 189 -0.60 -21.23 -10.95
C PHE A 189 0.05 -22.45 -10.28
N LYS A 190 0.18 -23.56 -11.02
CA LYS A 190 0.69 -24.83 -10.51
C LYS A 190 1.77 -25.41 -11.43
N GLY A 191 2.59 -26.30 -10.86
CA GLY A 191 3.64 -27.00 -11.61
C GLY A 191 4.66 -26.02 -12.20
N ALA A 192 5.07 -26.23 -13.44
CA ALA A 192 6.09 -25.42 -14.09
C ALA A 192 5.72 -23.92 -14.22
N GLU A 193 4.43 -23.58 -14.28
CA GLU A 193 3.99 -22.19 -14.33
C GLU A 193 4.26 -21.45 -13.02
N ALA A 194 4.25 -22.15 -11.88
CA ALA A 194 4.56 -21.59 -10.58
C ALA A 194 6.05 -21.25 -10.41
N ASP A 195 6.93 -21.82 -11.24
CA ASP A 195 8.37 -21.59 -11.17
C ASP A 195 8.84 -20.46 -12.12
N VAL A 196 7.97 -20.02 -13.04
CA VAL A 196 8.30 -18.92 -13.95
C VAL A 196 8.27 -17.59 -13.19
N TYR A 197 9.44 -16.96 -13.08
CA TYR A 197 9.60 -15.65 -12.44
C TYR A 197 10.32 -14.62 -13.33
N HIS A 198 10.86 -15.05 -14.46
CA HIS A 198 11.54 -14.19 -15.42
C HIS A 198 11.34 -14.72 -16.85
N ALA A 199 11.10 -13.80 -17.81
CA ALA A 199 11.06 -14.13 -19.22
C ALA A 199 12.48 -14.16 -19.79
N ASP A 200 12.68 -14.92 -20.87
CA ASP A 200 13.94 -14.92 -21.60
C ASP A 200 14.08 -13.64 -22.43
N VAL A 201 14.53 -12.57 -21.77
CA VAL A 201 14.78 -11.25 -22.37
C VAL A 201 16.20 -10.81 -22.04
N PRO A 202 16.84 -9.98 -22.90
CA PRO A 202 18.15 -9.45 -22.62
C PRO A 202 18.19 -8.70 -21.28
N GLU A 203 19.24 -8.93 -20.50
CA GLU A 203 19.46 -8.23 -19.22
C GLU A 203 19.59 -6.71 -19.40
N TYR A 204 20.07 -6.29 -20.56
CA TYR A 204 20.23 -4.88 -20.93
C TYR A 204 19.46 -4.57 -22.21
N TYR A 205 18.54 -3.62 -22.09
CA TYR A 205 17.86 -3.03 -23.24
C TYR A 205 18.53 -1.69 -23.58
N LEU A 206 19.26 -1.65 -24.66
CA LEU A 206 19.77 -0.39 -25.20
C LEU A 206 18.72 0.15 -26.18
N PRO A 207 18.34 1.45 -26.11
CA PRO A 207 17.48 2.04 -27.11
C PRO A 207 18.16 1.98 -28.48
N ASP A 208 17.37 1.77 -29.52
CA ASP A 208 17.83 1.86 -30.90
C ASP A 208 18.43 3.25 -31.15
N LYS A 209 19.58 3.28 -31.84
CA LYS A 209 20.29 4.54 -32.13
C LYS A 209 19.56 5.34 -33.19
#